data_cec6e91b8293900f3266c89f87a9d6e7
#
_entry.id   cec6e91b8293900f3266c89f87a9d6e7
#
_cell.length_a   1.000
_cell.length_b   1.000
_cell.length_c   1.000
_cell.angle_alpha   90.00
_cell.angle_beta   90.00
_cell.angle_gamma   90.00
#
_symmetry.space_group_name_H-M   'P 1'
#
loop_
_entity.id
_entity.type
_entity.pdbx_description
1 polymer ?
#
loop_
_entity_poly.entity_id
_entity_poly.type
_entity_poly.pdbx_seq_one_letter_code
_entity_poly.pdbx_strand_id
1 'polypeptide(L)'
;MDRRSFLVTTGVLGTAMTAAGAHTIVATPAPKETGLGPLFDRERAGEFMRRADVEALLLTLPLNVYHTTGAIPGASRYTQVNMTAALVPADLTRPVAYLASGFEYYISVSHTGLYDGVEPYVTGGSLGDPDTRSSPAFAMIGNYPFDARERHRRLLTEHAAPFQENLSVALTKALKARSLGGRPIGCDSLDARSLLQSASANTAWRPADDLMLHIRSAKTPAELALMRTAAEANVDAALTTARAARQEGSLMNIRQRFFAEAAKHGNVPVCGSVDLVMDERADGQLREGQAFMIDFVSHHAFYQGDYGRTIFFGEPDKQMRYAADTGIKAWAEIRGRLRPGLRFSEIRQIGDDTVKKLGAPFSYAFNPHTVGLQHWDQPRMSVDGKAIDLPLEAGMVLSVDCHLLDAGVNGTTHLEDLVLITASAAEPLHRTGDNIVIV
;
A
#
# COMPACT_ATOMS: atom_id res chain seq x y z
N MET A 1 -6.13 13.36 56.50
CA MET A 1 -5.62 12.13 57.16
C MET A 1 -5.03 11.27 56.06
N ASP A 2 -3.90 10.91 55.97
CA ASP A 2 -2.54 11.19 56.41
C ASP A 2 -1.64 10.47 55.37
N ARG A 3 -0.70 11.20 54.84
CA ARG A 3 0.36 10.67 53.99
C ARG A 3 1.43 10.14 54.92
N ARG A 4 1.85 8.88 54.80
CA ARG A 4 3.24 8.44 55.17
C ARG A 4 3.54 7.04 54.71
N SER A 5 4.52 6.95 53.81
CA SER A 5 5.84 6.34 54.00
C SER A 5 5.90 4.86 53.61
N PHE A 6 6.42 4.59 52.42
CA PHE A 6 7.09 3.34 52.12
C PHE A 6 8.60 3.58 52.15
N LEU A 7 9.24 3.06 53.17
CA LEU A 7 10.67 2.97 53.31
C LEU A 7 11.16 1.75 52.54
N VAL A 8 12.03 1.97 51.53
CA VAL A 8 12.76 0.92 50.83
C VAL A 8 14.01 0.57 51.62
N THR A 9 14.10 -0.65 52.07
CA THR A 9 15.31 -1.21 52.66
C THR A 9 16.26 -1.63 51.52
N THR A 10 17.39 -0.95 51.42
CA THR A 10 18.47 -1.30 50.50
C THR A 10 19.32 -2.41 51.15
N GLY A 11 19.17 -3.64 50.63
CA GLY A 11 20.12 -4.73 50.83
C GLY A 11 21.20 -4.67 49.75
N VAL A 12 22.42 -4.37 50.18
CA VAL A 12 23.63 -4.48 49.32
C VAL A 12 24.02 -5.94 49.24
N LEU A 13 23.85 -6.55 48.10
CA LEU A 13 24.51 -7.80 47.71
C LEU A 13 25.41 -7.48 46.53
N GLY A 14 26.71 -7.46 46.83
CA GLY A 14 27.75 -7.39 45.82
C GLY A 14 27.80 -8.67 45.02
N THR A 15 27.51 -8.57 43.73
CA THR A 15 27.89 -9.59 42.75
C THR A 15 28.79 -8.96 41.70
N ALA A 16 29.94 -9.63 41.51
CA ALA A 16 30.94 -9.27 40.53
C ALA A 16 30.33 -9.13 39.14
N MET A 17 30.44 -7.95 38.55
CA MET A 17 30.19 -7.75 37.11
C MET A 17 31.28 -8.43 36.30
N THR A 18 31.00 -9.57 35.75
CA THR A 18 31.71 -10.11 34.62
C THR A 18 31.54 -9.19 33.43
N ALA A 19 32.63 -8.84 32.78
CA ALA A 19 32.69 -7.99 31.61
C ALA A 19 31.63 -8.47 30.58
N ALA A 20 30.57 -7.66 30.38
CA ALA A 20 29.61 -7.85 29.30
C ALA A 20 30.35 -7.66 27.97
N GLY A 21 30.36 -8.68 27.15
CA GLY A 21 30.97 -8.66 25.83
C GLY A 21 30.47 -7.43 25.03
N ALA A 22 31.41 -6.72 24.44
CA ALA A 22 31.13 -5.70 23.47
C ALA A 22 30.28 -6.32 22.34
N HIS A 23 29.00 -6.06 22.35
CA HIS A 23 28.18 -6.33 21.18
C HIS A 23 28.72 -5.44 20.06
N THR A 24 29.53 -6.04 19.20
CA THR A 24 29.90 -5.44 17.93
C THR A 24 28.58 -5.21 17.19
N ILE A 25 28.11 -3.97 17.18
CA ILE A 25 27.03 -3.57 16.27
C ILE A 25 27.62 -3.77 14.89
N VAL A 26 27.29 -4.89 14.27
CA VAL A 26 27.60 -5.13 12.87
C VAL A 26 26.94 -3.97 12.14
N ALA A 27 27.77 -3.07 11.57
CA ALA A 27 27.28 -1.99 10.74
C ALA A 27 26.40 -2.64 9.68
N THR A 28 25.12 -2.34 9.73
CA THR A 28 24.20 -2.72 8.65
C THR A 28 24.82 -2.16 7.37
N PRO A 29 25.14 -2.98 6.38
CA PRO A 29 25.67 -2.46 5.12
C PRO A 29 24.75 -1.36 4.65
N ALA A 30 25.30 -0.29 4.08
CA ALA A 30 24.50 0.72 3.38
C ALA A 30 23.47 -0.02 2.52
N PRO A 31 22.22 0.44 2.47
CA PRO A 31 21.21 -0.24 1.69
C PRO A 31 21.82 -0.55 0.32
N LYS A 32 21.89 -1.81 -0.06
CA LYS A 32 22.20 -2.16 -1.43
C LYS A 32 21.21 -1.37 -2.26
N GLU A 33 21.71 -0.65 -3.25
CA GLU A 33 20.86 -0.16 -4.33
C GLU A 33 19.89 -1.29 -4.64
N THR A 34 18.61 -1.08 -4.46
CA THR A 34 17.60 -2.16 -4.55
C THR A 34 17.51 -2.70 -5.97
N GLY A 35 18.27 -2.18 -6.92
CA GLY A 35 18.26 -2.57 -8.33
C GLY A 35 16.87 -2.45 -9.00
N LEU A 36 15.89 -1.97 -8.23
CA LEU A 36 14.56 -1.68 -8.71
C LEU A 36 14.60 -0.32 -9.40
N GLY A 37 14.19 -0.27 -10.64
CA GLY A 37 13.97 0.98 -11.35
C GLY A 37 12.91 1.84 -10.66
N PRO A 38 12.62 3.04 -11.19
CA PRO A 38 11.61 3.92 -10.62
C PRO A 38 10.21 3.25 -10.66
N LEU A 39 9.45 3.44 -9.58
CA LEU A 39 8.06 2.97 -9.52
C LEU A 39 7.15 3.80 -10.44
N PHE A 40 7.49 5.06 -10.66
CA PHE A 40 6.67 6.02 -11.39
C PHE A 40 7.08 6.13 -12.87
N ASP A 41 6.14 5.81 -13.75
CA ASP A 41 6.30 6.02 -15.19
C ASP A 41 6.03 7.48 -15.57
N ARG A 42 7.11 8.25 -15.71
CA ARG A 42 7.04 9.67 -16.07
C ARG A 42 6.52 9.93 -17.48
N GLU A 43 6.80 9.05 -18.43
CA GLU A 43 6.34 9.20 -19.82
C GLU A 43 4.83 9.02 -19.89
N ARG A 44 4.32 7.92 -19.30
CA ARG A 44 2.88 7.68 -19.17
C ARG A 44 2.19 8.83 -18.44
N ALA A 45 2.73 9.28 -17.32
CA ALA A 45 2.18 10.41 -16.58
C ALA A 45 2.12 11.69 -17.44
N GLY A 46 3.17 11.99 -18.19
CA GLY A 46 3.23 13.12 -19.11
C GLY A 46 2.16 13.06 -20.20
N GLU A 47 1.87 11.87 -20.73
CA GLU A 47 0.78 11.68 -21.70
C GLU A 47 -0.59 11.98 -21.09
N PHE A 48 -0.88 11.45 -19.90
CA PHE A 48 -2.16 11.70 -19.22
C PHE A 48 -2.29 13.17 -18.83
N MET A 49 -1.23 13.81 -18.35
CA MET A 49 -1.25 15.25 -18.05
C MET A 49 -1.56 16.11 -19.28
N ARG A 50 -0.92 15.82 -20.42
CA ARG A 50 -1.21 16.55 -21.68
C ARG A 50 -2.67 16.39 -22.12
N ARG A 51 -3.23 15.18 -22.00
CA ARG A 51 -4.66 14.94 -22.34
C ARG A 51 -5.61 15.69 -21.40
N ALA A 52 -5.21 15.88 -20.15
CA ALA A 52 -5.99 16.59 -19.13
C ALA A 52 -5.74 18.11 -19.11
N ASP A 53 -4.92 18.65 -20.02
CA ASP A 53 -4.53 20.07 -20.06
C ASP A 53 -3.97 20.56 -18.70
N VAL A 54 -3.03 19.80 -18.14
CA VAL A 54 -2.27 20.17 -16.95
C VAL A 54 -0.77 20.11 -17.21
N GLU A 55 -0.04 21.07 -16.69
CA GLU A 55 1.41 21.24 -16.88
C GLU A 55 2.24 20.58 -15.77
N ALA A 56 1.61 20.29 -14.64
CA ALA A 56 2.21 19.53 -13.55
C ALA A 56 1.12 18.92 -12.65
N LEU A 57 1.51 17.92 -11.85
CA LEU A 57 0.72 17.40 -10.74
C LEU A 57 1.29 17.92 -9.43
N LEU A 58 0.43 18.40 -8.54
CA LEU A 58 0.72 18.63 -7.14
C LEU A 58 0.02 17.56 -6.32
N LEU A 59 0.81 16.71 -5.68
CA LEU A 59 0.37 15.53 -4.97
C LEU A 59 0.64 15.69 -3.48
N THR A 60 -0.33 15.37 -2.66
CA THR A 60 -0.21 15.40 -1.20
C THR A 60 -0.71 14.11 -0.54
N LEU A 61 -1.41 13.26 -1.29
CA LEU A 61 -1.75 11.92 -0.79
C LEU A 61 -0.47 11.10 -0.60
N PRO A 62 -0.21 10.56 0.60
CA PRO A 62 1.09 9.96 0.95
C PRO A 62 1.57 8.88 -0.02
N LEU A 63 0.66 8.02 -0.50
CA LEU A 63 1.01 6.97 -1.47
C LEU A 63 1.34 7.52 -2.86
N ASN A 64 0.71 8.63 -3.28
CA ASN A 64 1.06 9.30 -4.54
C ASN A 64 2.43 9.99 -4.43
N VAL A 65 2.72 10.62 -3.30
CA VAL A 65 4.05 11.20 -3.02
C VAL A 65 5.12 10.10 -3.05
N TYR A 66 4.89 8.97 -2.36
CA TYR A 66 5.81 7.83 -2.39
C TYR A 66 6.03 7.30 -3.82
N HIS A 67 4.97 7.07 -4.56
CA HIS A 67 5.02 6.55 -5.93
C HIS A 67 5.89 7.41 -6.84
N THR A 68 5.80 8.74 -6.69
CA THR A 68 6.46 9.70 -7.59
C THR A 68 7.87 10.10 -7.16
N THR A 69 8.23 9.90 -5.89
CA THR A 69 9.49 10.41 -5.33
C THR A 69 10.39 9.34 -4.71
N GLY A 70 9.84 8.16 -4.38
CA GLY A 70 10.51 7.13 -3.59
C GLY A 70 10.53 7.42 -2.08
N ALA A 71 10.08 8.60 -1.65
CA ALA A 71 10.03 8.95 -0.24
C ALA A 71 8.96 8.11 0.48
N ILE A 72 9.39 7.22 1.38
CA ILE A 72 8.46 6.37 2.14
C ILE A 72 7.54 7.26 2.97
N PRO A 73 6.21 7.07 2.92
CA PRO A 73 5.27 7.86 3.72
C PRO A 73 5.43 7.53 5.21
N GLY A 74 6.33 8.24 5.88
CA GLY A 74 6.66 8.06 7.28
C GLY A 74 5.51 8.44 8.20
N ALA A 75 5.61 9.59 8.86
CA ALA A 75 4.56 10.06 9.77
C ALA A 75 3.28 10.52 9.04
N SER A 76 3.39 11.03 7.82
CA SER A 76 2.26 11.59 7.06
C SER A 76 1.11 10.60 6.85
N ARG A 77 1.35 9.29 6.86
CA ARG A 77 0.29 8.27 6.76
C ARG A 77 -0.46 8.01 8.07
N TYR A 78 0.10 8.40 9.23
CA TYR A 78 -0.52 8.19 10.53
C TYR A 78 -1.20 9.44 11.07
N THR A 79 -0.73 10.60 10.61
CA THR A 79 -1.24 11.90 11.04
C THR A 79 -2.20 12.43 9.99
N GLN A 80 -3.17 13.21 10.41
CA GLN A 80 -4.02 13.97 9.50
C GLN A 80 -3.38 15.32 9.13
N VAL A 81 -2.08 15.49 9.40
CA VAL A 81 -1.32 16.69 9.09
C VAL A 81 -0.57 16.47 7.79
N ASN A 82 -0.78 17.36 6.85
CA ASN A 82 -0.11 17.31 5.56
C ASN A 82 1.33 17.80 5.71
N MET A 83 2.29 16.87 5.73
CA MET A 83 3.72 17.12 5.98
C MET A 83 4.57 16.97 4.73
N THR A 84 4.00 16.47 3.63
CA THR A 84 4.71 16.20 2.38
C THR A 84 3.89 16.58 1.17
N ALA A 85 4.57 16.93 0.08
CA ALA A 85 3.98 17.06 -1.24
C ALA A 85 5.01 16.69 -2.33
N ALA A 86 4.52 16.35 -3.51
CA ALA A 86 5.34 16.22 -4.71
C ALA A 86 4.81 17.12 -5.81
N LEU A 87 5.69 17.85 -6.49
CA LEU A 87 5.37 18.60 -7.70
C LEU A 87 6.02 17.90 -8.89
N VAL A 88 5.19 17.32 -9.76
CA VAL A 88 5.60 16.48 -10.89
C VAL A 88 5.34 17.23 -12.19
N PRO A 89 6.35 17.83 -12.85
CA PRO A 89 6.17 18.49 -14.14
C PRO A 89 5.81 17.52 -15.26
N ALA A 90 4.96 17.93 -16.21
CA ALA A 90 4.73 17.20 -17.44
C ALA A 90 5.94 17.18 -18.37
N ASP A 91 6.77 18.22 -18.29
CA ASP A 91 8.04 18.31 -18.98
C ASP A 91 9.06 17.38 -18.31
N LEU A 92 9.45 16.32 -19.03
CA LEU A 92 10.36 15.28 -18.54
C LEU A 92 11.78 15.77 -18.25
N THR A 93 12.18 16.92 -18.83
CA THR A 93 13.50 17.52 -18.59
C THR A 93 13.60 18.23 -17.26
N ARG A 94 12.46 18.47 -16.59
CA ARG A 94 12.41 19.14 -15.30
C ARG A 94 12.33 18.12 -14.16
N PRO A 95 13.12 18.30 -13.10
CA PRO A 95 13.11 17.38 -11.97
C PRO A 95 11.78 17.44 -11.22
N VAL A 96 11.40 16.31 -10.61
CA VAL A 96 10.31 16.27 -9.64
C VAL A 96 10.77 17.01 -8.37
N ALA A 97 9.88 17.79 -7.74
CA ALA A 97 10.17 18.35 -6.43
C ALA A 97 9.50 17.52 -5.34
N TYR A 98 10.27 17.14 -4.33
CA TYR A 98 9.78 16.58 -3.09
C TYR A 98 9.79 17.65 -2.00
N LEU A 99 8.62 18.01 -1.49
CA LEU A 99 8.45 18.99 -0.43
C LEU A 99 8.12 18.25 0.86
N ALA A 100 8.86 18.52 1.93
CA ALA A 100 8.64 17.86 3.21
C ALA A 100 9.03 18.73 4.41
N SER A 101 8.41 18.49 5.57
CA SER A 101 8.96 18.96 6.83
C SER A 101 10.30 18.28 7.11
N GLY A 102 11.18 18.90 7.87
CA GLY A 102 12.46 18.29 8.23
C GLY A 102 12.30 16.94 8.92
N PHE A 103 11.30 16.81 9.78
CA PHE A 103 10.99 15.54 10.46
C PHE A 103 10.61 14.44 9.46
N GLU A 104 9.68 14.72 8.56
CA GLU A 104 9.23 13.75 7.56
C GLU A 104 10.34 13.41 6.57
N TYR A 105 11.15 14.39 6.17
CA TYR A 105 12.28 14.18 5.29
C TYR A 105 13.25 13.14 5.84
N TYR A 106 13.66 13.28 7.11
CA TYR A 106 14.57 12.31 7.73
C TYR A 106 13.98 10.91 7.87
N ILE A 107 12.70 10.80 8.19
CA ILE A 107 12.02 9.50 8.26
C ILE A 107 11.95 8.86 6.88
N SER A 108 11.54 9.63 5.88
CA SER A 108 11.16 9.13 4.57
C SER A 108 12.35 8.77 3.68
N VAL A 109 13.50 9.44 3.83
CA VAL A 109 14.63 9.27 2.91
C VAL A 109 15.88 8.67 3.57
N SER A 110 15.89 8.46 4.89
CA SER A 110 17.09 8.02 5.62
C SER A 110 17.65 6.67 5.17
N HIS A 111 16.85 5.81 4.57
CA HIS A 111 17.25 4.45 4.23
C HIS A 111 17.20 4.14 2.74
N THR A 112 16.24 4.70 2.02
CA THR A 112 16.00 4.39 0.59
C THR A 112 16.40 5.53 -0.34
N GLY A 113 16.51 6.75 0.18
CA GLY A 113 16.74 7.93 -0.66
C GLY A 113 15.52 8.34 -1.48
N LEU A 114 15.70 9.36 -2.29
CA LEU A 114 14.78 9.79 -3.35
C LEU A 114 15.20 9.13 -4.67
N TYR A 115 14.28 9.02 -5.62
CA TYR A 115 14.65 8.61 -6.99
C TYR A 115 15.57 9.63 -7.64
N ASP A 116 16.36 9.19 -8.60
CA ASP A 116 17.15 10.07 -9.46
C ASP A 116 16.25 11.10 -10.13
N GLY A 117 16.70 12.36 -10.15
CA GLY A 117 15.93 13.47 -10.70
C GLY A 117 14.80 13.97 -9.80
N VAL A 118 14.81 13.65 -8.50
CA VAL A 118 13.94 14.24 -7.49
C VAL A 118 14.74 15.22 -6.63
N GLU A 119 14.31 16.47 -6.57
CA GLU A 119 14.93 17.53 -5.77
C GLU A 119 14.17 17.77 -4.47
N PRO A 120 14.83 17.74 -3.29
CA PRO A 120 14.18 18.00 -2.02
C PRO A 120 14.02 19.51 -1.77
N TYR A 121 12.86 19.90 -1.24
CA TYR A 121 12.52 21.22 -0.72
C TYR A 121 12.05 21.06 0.71
N VAL A 122 12.97 21.09 1.66
CA VAL A 122 12.72 20.78 3.06
C VAL A 122 12.39 22.03 3.85
N THR A 123 11.37 21.94 4.71
CA THR A 123 11.04 23.04 5.60
C THR A 123 11.73 22.87 6.95
N GLY A 124 12.27 23.96 7.49
CA GLY A 124 12.88 23.98 8.81
C GLY A 124 11.82 24.01 9.90
N GLY A 125 12.14 23.40 11.04
CA GLY A 125 11.32 23.47 12.23
C GLY A 125 10.53 22.22 12.58
N SER A 126 10.33 22.05 13.90
CA SER A 126 9.26 21.23 14.42
C SER A 126 7.92 21.92 14.17
N LEU A 127 6.85 21.15 14.11
CA LEU A 127 5.48 21.65 13.96
C LEU A 127 5.22 22.88 14.83
N GLY A 128 5.06 24.04 14.21
CA GLY A 128 4.62 25.27 14.86
C GLY A 128 5.69 26.30 15.22
N ASP A 129 6.95 26.12 14.88
CA ASP A 129 7.97 27.15 15.09
C ASP A 129 8.31 27.89 13.79
N PRO A 130 7.82 29.12 13.58
CA PRO A 130 8.13 29.92 12.39
C PRO A 130 9.57 30.45 12.35
N ASP A 131 10.32 30.36 13.46
CA ASP A 131 11.65 30.94 13.59
C ASP A 131 12.82 29.97 13.31
N THR A 132 12.57 28.73 12.95
CA THR A 132 13.63 27.79 12.60
C THR A 132 14.21 28.09 11.23
N ARG A 133 15.23 28.91 11.26
CA ARG A 133 15.93 29.42 10.10
C ARG A 133 16.95 28.44 9.57
N SER A 134 16.90 28.22 8.29
CA SER A 134 18.03 28.05 7.37
C SER A 134 19.17 27.09 7.73
N SER A 135 19.00 25.96 8.17
CA SER A 135 19.91 24.83 8.36
C SER A 135 19.93 24.34 9.80
N PRO A 136 19.53 23.12 10.03
CA PRO A 136 19.73 22.53 11.35
C PRO A 136 21.24 22.48 11.63
N ALA A 137 21.66 23.10 12.73
CA ALA A 137 23.00 22.92 13.22
C ALA A 137 23.12 21.50 13.75
N PHE A 138 24.09 20.72 13.27
CA PHE A 138 24.46 19.47 13.92
C PHE A 138 25.20 19.81 15.22
N ALA A 139 24.53 19.57 16.35
CA ALA A 139 25.18 19.72 17.64
C ALA A 139 26.10 18.54 17.90
N MET A 140 27.38 18.82 18.15
CA MET A 140 28.34 17.84 18.66
C MET A 140 28.27 17.85 20.18
N ILE A 141 27.67 16.82 20.77
CA ILE A 141 27.62 16.63 22.23
C ILE A 141 28.66 15.55 22.60
N GLY A 142 29.91 15.94 22.70
CA GLY A 142 31.02 15.03 23.03
C GLY A 142 31.99 14.85 21.87
N ASN A 143 32.99 14.03 22.06
CA ASN A 143 34.10 13.80 21.12
C ASN A 143 33.94 12.50 20.30
N TYR A 144 32.71 12.05 20.10
CA TYR A 144 32.47 10.84 19.30
C TYR A 144 32.49 11.17 17.82
N PRO A 145 33.21 10.43 16.98
CA PRO A 145 33.13 10.59 15.55
C PRO A 145 31.73 10.18 15.06
N PHE A 146 31.19 10.87 14.06
CA PHE A 146 29.94 10.46 13.43
C PHE A 146 30.06 9.03 12.89
N ASP A 147 29.09 8.18 13.21
CA ASP A 147 28.95 6.89 12.58
C ASP A 147 28.51 7.03 11.09
N ALA A 148 28.37 5.91 10.38
CA ALA A 148 27.97 5.91 8.98
C ALA A 148 26.58 6.51 8.78
N ARG A 149 25.65 6.25 9.71
CA ARG A 149 24.27 6.74 9.66
C ARG A 149 24.19 8.25 9.90
N GLU A 150 24.94 8.74 10.85
CA GLU A 150 25.01 10.18 11.14
C GLU A 150 25.66 10.94 10.01
N ARG A 151 26.74 10.43 9.40
CA ARG A 151 27.34 11.01 8.19
C ARG A 151 26.34 11.05 7.02
N HIS A 152 25.60 9.98 6.81
CA HIS A 152 24.57 9.94 5.77
C HIS A 152 23.48 11.00 6.01
N ARG A 153 22.95 11.12 7.23
CA ARG A 153 21.97 12.16 7.58
C ARG A 153 22.51 13.57 7.36
N ARG A 154 23.77 13.79 7.67
CA ARG A 154 24.42 15.06 7.42
C ARG A 154 24.47 15.39 5.92
N LEU A 155 24.85 14.45 5.08
CA LEU A 155 24.81 14.62 3.63
C LEU A 155 23.42 14.93 3.10
N LEU A 156 22.39 14.21 3.59
CA LEU A 156 20.99 14.50 3.25
C LEU A 156 20.60 15.93 3.64
N THR A 157 21.02 16.40 4.82
CA THR A 157 20.73 17.75 5.27
C THR A 157 21.43 18.81 4.41
N GLU A 158 22.69 18.59 4.08
CA GLU A 158 23.47 19.48 3.20
C GLU A 158 22.85 19.53 1.79
N HIS A 159 22.36 18.41 1.28
CA HIS A 159 21.67 18.34 -0.01
C HIS A 159 20.33 19.09 -0.02
N ALA A 160 19.60 19.08 1.09
CA ALA A 160 18.30 19.75 1.21
C ALA A 160 18.40 21.25 1.58
N ALA A 161 19.58 21.72 1.93
CA ALA A 161 19.80 23.12 2.34
C ALA A 161 19.73 24.10 1.14
N PRO A 162 19.27 25.36 1.34
CA PRO A 162 18.73 25.90 2.59
C PRO A 162 17.27 25.48 2.82
N PHE A 163 16.93 25.25 4.08
CA PHE A 163 15.55 24.90 4.44
C PHE A 163 14.60 26.09 4.25
N GLN A 164 13.37 25.78 3.94
CA GLN A 164 12.31 26.76 3.69
C GLN A 164 11.51 27.02 4.98
N GLU A 165 10.82 28.14 5.05
CA GLU A 165 9.99 28.49 6.21
C GLU A 165 8.81 27.52 6.40
N ASN A 166 8.13 27.21 5.29
CA ASN A 166 6.96 26.32 5.29
C ASN A 166 6.74 25.72 3.88
N LEU A 167 5.80 24.80 3.76
CA LEU A 167 5.50 24.11 2.50
C LEU A 167 5.02 25.05 1.40
N SER A 168 4.33 26.13 1.73
CA SER A 168 3.88 27.13 0.74
C SER A 168 5.05 27.87 0.11
N VAL A 169 6.02 28.30 0.92
CA VAL A 169 7.27 28.93 0.43
C VAL A 169 8.09 27.93 -0.38
N ALA A 170 8.19 26.68 0.09
CA ALA A 170 8.85 25.60 -0.63
C ALA A 170 8.22 25.37 -2.01
N LEU A 171 6.90 25.30 -2.08
CA LEU A 171 6.16 25.13 -3.34
C LEU A 171 6.33 26.34 -4.26
N THR A 172 6.28 27.56 -3.74
CA THR A 172 6.51 28.79 -4.54
C THR A 172 7.87 28.73 -5.24
N LYS A 173 8.93 28.34 -4.51
CA LYS A 173 10.27 28.17 -5.09
C LYS A 173 10.32 27.04 -6.11
N ALA A 174 9.70 25.91 -5.82
CA ALA A 174 9.64 24.77 -6.72
C ALA A 174 8.91 25.11 -8.04
N LEU A 175 7.77 25.81 -7.98
CA LEU A 175 7.03 26.31 -9.13
C LEU A 175 7.88 27.27 -9.98
N LYS A 176 8.56 28.23 -9.33
CA LYS A 176 9.44 29.18 -10.01
C LYS A 176 10.60 28.49 -10.71
N ALA A 177 11.30 27.57 -10.03
CA ALA A 177 12.44 26.84 -10.59
C ALA A 177 12.05 26.02 -11.83
N ARG A 178 10.78 25.62 -11.93
CA ARG A 178 10.23 24.83 -13.03
C ARG A 178 9.41 25.63 -14.05
N SER A 179 9.41 26.98 -13.93
CA SER A 179 8.63 27.88 -14.80
C SER A 179 7.15 27.50 -14.90
N LEU A 180 6.56 27.08 -13.78
CA LEU A 180 5.16 26.64 -13.68
C LEU A 180 4.22 27.71 -13.14
N GLY A 181 4.72 28.94 -12.87
CA GLY A 181 3.87 30.05 -12.43
C GLY A 181 2.76 30.35 -13.42
N GLY A 182 1.49 30.36 -12.95
CA GLY A 182 0.31 30.61 -13.77
C GLY A 182 -0.09 29.47 -14.72
N ARG A 183 0.63 28.33 -14.71
CA ARG A 183 0.27 27.16 -15.52
C ARG A 183 -0.78 26.29 -14.82
N PRO A 184 -1.65 25.57 -15.54
CA PRO A 184 -2.64 24.69 -14.94
C PRO A 184 -1.97 23.54 -14.18
N ILE A 185 -2.33 23.35 -12.90
CA ILE A 185 -1.79 22.31 -12.03
C ILE A 185 -2.89 21.33 -11.64
N GLY A 186 -2.65 20.04 -11.84
CA GLY A 186 -3.51 18.97 -11.34
C GLY A 186 -3.27 18.72 -9.85
N CYS A 187 -4.33 18.70 -9.04
CA CYS A 187 -4.26 18.46 -7.60
C CYS A 187 -4.97 17.14 -7.26
N ASP A 188 -4.29 16.26 -6.51
CA ASP A 188 -4.84 14.94 -6.13
C ASP A 188 -5.76 15.00 -4.92
N SER A 189 -5.86 16.16 -4.26
CA SER A 189 -6.64 16.34 -3.04
C SER A 189 -7.04 17.80 -2.81
N LEU A 190 -7.93 18.03 -1.86
CA LEU A 190 -8.26 19.38 -1.38
C LEU A 190 -7.07 20.04 -0.68
N ASP A 191 -6.21 19.26 -0.03
CA ASP A 191 -5.00 19.77 0.62
C ASP A 191 -3.98 20.25 -0.40
N ALA A 192 -3.79 19.50 -1.49
CA ALA A 192 -2.96 19.93 -2.61
C ALA A 192 -3.46 21.25 -3.21
N ARG A 193 -4.77 21.36 -3.41
CA ARG A 193 -5.39 22.61 -3.87
C ARG A 193 -5.14 23.76 -2.90
N SER A 194 -5.35 23.55 -1.60
CA SER A 194 -5.17 24.58 -0.57
C SER A 194 -3.71 25.03 -0.49
N LEU A 195 -2.76 24.10 -0.58
CA LEU A 195 -1.33 24.37 -0.63
C LEU A 195 -0.98 25.19 -1.87
N LEU A 196 -1.51 24.83 -3.05
CA LEU A 196 -1.30 25.58 -4.29
C LEU A 196 -1.82 27.01 -4.18
N GLN A 197 -3.02 27.20 -3.65
CA GLN A 197 -3.62 28.53 -3.47
C GLN A 197 -2.80 29.41 -2.51
N SER A 198 -2.23 28.81 -1.45
CA SER A 198 -1.34 29.51 -0.53
C SER A 198 0.00 29.90 -1.14
N ALA A 199 0.53 29.08 -2.08
CA ALA A 199 1.79 29.34 -2.76
C ALA A 199 1.63 30.27 -3.97
N SER A 200 0.50 30.21 -4.67
CA SER A 200 0.23 30.96 -5.90
C SER A 200 -1.28 31.10 -6.13
N ALA A 201 -1.89 32.13 -5.54
CA ALA A 201 -3.33 32.35 -5.53
C ALA A 201 -3.99 32.39 -6.92
N ASN A 202 -3.26 32.82 -7.95
CA ASN A 202 -3.76 32.99 -9.32
C ASN A 202 -3.50 31.76 -10.23
N THR A 203 -2.90 30.69 -9.70
CA THR A 203 -2.63 29.49 -10.51
C THR A 203 -3.90 28.69 -10.71
N ALA A 204 -4.23 28.40 -11.98
CA ALA A 204 -5.33 27.53 -12.33
C ALA A 204 -5.07 26.10 -11.84
N TRP A 205 -6.10 25.44 -11.36
CA TRP A 205 -6.00 24.06 -10.90
C TRP A 205 -7.08 23.16 -11.55
N ARG A 206 -6.81 21.84 -11.58
CA ARG A 206 -7.73 20.80 -12.03
C ARG A 206 -7.75 19.67 -11.00
N PRO A 207 -8.86 18.95 -10.80
CA PRO A 207 -8.84 17.68 -10.08
C PRO A 207 -7.94 16.68 -10.80
N ALA A 208 -7.13 15.95 -10.06
CA ALA A 208 -6.19 14.97 -10.61
C ALA A 208 -6.14 13.64 -9.84
N ASP A 209 -7.11 13.40 -8.95
CA ASP A 209 -7.26 12.14 -8.25
C ASP A 209 -7.53 10.97 -9.21
N ASP A 210 -8.50 11.11 -10.13
CA ASP A 210 -8.74 10.13 -11.19
C ASP A 210 -7.54 9.95 -12.11
N LEU A 211 -6.85 11.05 -12.44
CA LEU A 211 -5.66 11.01 -13.29
C LEU A 211 -4.57 10.15 -12.68
N MET A 212 -4.33 10.28 -11.37
CA MET A 212 -3.35 9.45 -10.66
C MET A 212 -3.73 7.97 -10.66
N LEU A 213 -5.01 7.64 -10.51
CA LEU A 213 -5.48 6.25 -10.60
C LEU A 213 -5.22 5.64 -11.99
N HIS A 214 -5.45 6.41 -13.06
CA HIS A 214 -5.13 5.95 -14.43
C HIS A 214 -3.63 5.79 -14.66
N ILE A 215 -2.81 6.71 -14.14
CA ILE A 215 -1.34 6.59 -14.25
C ILE A 215 -0.87 5.31 -13.56
N ARG A 216 -1.37 5.01 -12.35
CA ARG A 216 -0.99 3.85 -11.54
C ARG A 216 -1.59 2.53 -12.03
N SER A 217 -2.59 2.54 -12.92
CA SER A 217 -3.28 1.32 -13.37
C SER A 217 -2.32 0.31 -13.99
N ALA A 218 -1.51 0.72 -14.95
CA ALA A 218 -0.47 -0.12 -15.53
C ALA A 218 0.81 -0.02 -14.71
N LYS A 219 1.33 -1.17 -14.29
CA LYS A 219 2.47 -1.27 -13.39
C LYS A 219 3.80 -1.27 -14.13
N THR A 220 4.77 -0.56 -13.60
CA THR A 220 6.16 -0.65 -14.05
C THR A 220 6.77 -2.01 -13.68
N PRO A 221 7.89 -2.43 -14.30
CA PRO A 221 8.60 -3.64 -13.88
C PRO A 221 9.02 -3.63 -12.40
N ALA A 222 9.38 -2.45 -11.86
CA ALA A 222 9.74 -2.28 -10.45
C ALA A 222 8.54 -2.51 -9.53
N GLU A 223 7.37 -1.95 -9.87
CA GLU A 223 6.13 -2.19 -9.14
C GLU A 223 5.74 -3.67 -9.17
N LEU A 224 5.83 -4.32 -10.34
CA LEU A 224 5.53 -5.74 -10.48
C LEU A 224 6.45 -6.62 -9.62
N ALA A 225 7.72 -6.27 -9.49
CA ALA A 225 8.65 -6.99 -8.61
C ALA A 225 8.23 -6.91 -7.13
N LEU A 226 7.83 -5.71 -6.66
CA LEU A 226 7.33 -5.52 -5.29
C LEU A 226 6.00 -6.24 -5.09
N MET A 227 5.09 -6.19 -6.06
CA MET A 227 3.80 -6.87 -6.00
C MET A 227 3.96 -8.40 -5.97
N ARG A 228 4.89 -8.97 -6.75
CA ARG A 228 5.18 -10.41 -6.66
C ARG A 228 5.70 -10.80 -5.29
N THR A 229 6.60 -10.00 -4.70
CA THR A 229 7.09 -10.22 -3.34
C THR A 229 5.94 -10.17 -2.33
N ALA A 230 5.09 -9.15 -2.42
CA ALA A 230 3.93 -8.99 -1.55
C ALA A 230 2.95 -10.16 -1.68
N ALA A 231 2.61 -10.54 -2.91
CA ALA A 231 1.63 -11.58 -3.19
C ALA A 231 2.10 -12.96 -2.74
N GLU A 232 3.37 -13.34 -3.01
CA GLU A 232 3.92 -14.62 -2.57
C GLU A 232 3.95 -14.72 -1.03
N ALA A 233 4.41 -13.68 -0.34
CA ALA A 233 4.41 -13.63 1.11
C ALA A 233 2.98 -13.69 1.70
N ASN A 234 2.03 -13.04 1.04
CA ASN A 234 0.61 -13.08 1.44
C ASN A 234 0.01 -14.48 1.30
N VAL A 235 0.28 -15.16 0.18
CA VAL A 235 -0.17 -16.55 -0.06
C VAL A 235 0.42 -17.50 0.96
N ASP A 236 1.72 -17.38 1.26
CA ASP A 236 2.38 -18.22 2.27
C ASP A 236 1.77 -18.04 3.65
N ALA A 237 1.53 -16.80 4.05
CA ALA A 237 0.87 -16.48 5.31
C ALA A 237 -0.57 -17.01 5.36
N ALA A 238 -1.33 -16.80 4.28
CA ALA A 238 -2.72 -17.24 4.18
C ALA A 238 -2.86 -18.77 4.25
N LEU A 239 -2.10 -19.51 3.46
CA LEU A 239 -2.15 -20.97 3.45
C LEU A 239 -1.64 -21.59 4.74
N THR A 240 -0.58 -21.01 5.36
CA THR A 240 -0.10 -21.46 6.67
C THR A 240 -1.19 -21.28 7.73
N THR A 241 -1.85 -20.13 7.70
CA THR A 241 -2.98 -19.83 8.60
C THR A 241 -4.16 -20.74 8.37
N ALA A 242 -4.58 -20.91 7.11
CA ALA A 242 -5.70 -21.79 6.75
C ALA A 242 -5.50 -23.22 7.27
N ARG A 243 -4.31 -23.80 7.07
CA ARG A 243 -3.98 -25.15 7.54
C ARG A 243 -3.95 -25.28 9.07
N ALA A 244 -3.73 -24.19 9.78
CA ALA A 244 -3.74 -24.14 11.24
C ALA A 244 -5.14 -23.84 11.83
N ALA A 245 -6.15 -23.58 11.01
CA ALA A 245 -7.46 -23.09 11.47
C ALA A 245 -8.13 -23.99 12.53
N ARG A 246 -7.96 -25.32 12.42
CA ARG A 246 -8.47 -26.26 13.43
C ARG A 246 -7.81 -26.07 14.81
N GLN A 247 -6.52 -25.76 14.85
CA GLN A 247 -5.78 -25.50 16.08
C GLN A 247 -6.17 -24.17 16.70
N GLU A 248 -6.43 -23.15 15.86
CA GLU A 248 -6.82 -21.81 16.30
C GLU A 248 -8.24 -21.80 16.86
N GLY A 249 -9.16 -22.58 16.30
CA GLY A 249 -10.48 -22.85 16.83
C GLY A 249 -11.49 -21.70 16.79
N SER A 250 -11.05 -20.46 16.53
CA SER A 250 -11.93 -19.28 16.44
C SER A 250 -11.54 -18.35 15.31
N LEU A 251 -12.52 -17.55 14.86
CA LEU A 251 -12.32 -16.57 13.76
C LEU A 251 -11.27 -15.53 14.13
N MET A 252 -11.27 -15.05 15.38
CA MET A 252 -10.30 -14.08 15.86
C MET A 252 -8.88 -14.64 15.87
N ASN A 253 -8.69 -15.86 16.39
CA ASN A 253 -7.38 -16.48 16.45
C ASN A 253 -6.80 -16.72 15.04
N ILE A 254 -7.64 -17.15 14.08
CA ILE A 254 -7.23 -17.31 12.68
C ILE A 254 -6.74 -15.97 12.12
N ARG A 255 -7.47 -14.88 12.35
CA ARG A 255 -7.04 -13.53 11.90
C ARG A 255 -5.72 -13.10 12.53
N GLN A 256 -5.58 -13.29 13.85
CA GLN A 256 -4.33 -12.96 14.54
C GLN A 256 -3.17 -13.80 14.05
N ARG A 257 -3.42 -15.08 13.74
CA ARG A 257 -2.42 -15.96 13.13
C ARG A 257 -1.98 -15.44 11.78
N PHE A 258 -2.90 -15.04 10.92
CA PHE A 258 -2.54 -14.44 9.63
C PHE A 258 -1.64 -13.21 9.80
N PHE A 259 -1.97 -12.32 10.73
CA PHE A 259 -1.14 -11.12 10.97
C PHE A 259 0.28 -11.48 11.41
N ALA A 260 0.42 -12.48 12.26
CA ALA A 260 1.72 -12.98 12.69
C ALA A 260 2.50 -13.63 11.53
N GLU A 261 1.85 -14.46 10.72
CA GLU A 261 2.48 -15.11 9.57
C GLU A 261 2.86 -14.10 8.48
N ALA A 262 2.01 -13.12 8.16
CA ALA A 262 2.35 -12.06 7.22
C ALA A 262 3.63 -11.31 7.63
N ALA A 263 3.75 -10.97 8.92
CA ALA A 263 4.96 -10.32 9.46
C ALA A 263 6.20 -11.22 9.37
N LYS A 264 6.08 -12.53 9.62
CA LYS A 264 7.18 -13.49 9.47
C LYS A 264 7.68 -13.58 8.02
N HIS A 265 6.80 -13.44 7.05
CA HIS A 265 7.13 -13.45 5.63
C HIS A 265 7.57 -12.09 5.08
N GLY A 266 7.71 -11.08 5.95
CA GLY A 266 8.21 -9.74 5.60
C GLY A 266 7.17 -8.77 5.06
N ASN A 267 5.90 -9.11 5.14
CA ASN A 267 4.78 -8.22 4.83
C ASN A 267 4.26 -7.51 6.08
N VAL A 268 3.64 -6.38 5.86
CA VAL A 268 2.83 -5.68 6.87
C VAL A 268 1.37 -6.10 6.66
N PRO A 269 0.70 -6.69 7.66
CA PRO A 269 -0.71 -7.05 7.53
C PRO A 269 -1.59 -5.80 7.39
N VAL A 270 -2.61 -5.89 6.54
CA VAL A 270 -3.55 -4.80 6.25
C VAL A 270 -4.96 -5.18 6.69
N CYS A 271 -5.45 -6.29 6.21
CA CYS A 271 -6.79 -6.79 6.47
C CYS A 271 -6.78 -8.31 6.63
N GLY A 272 -7.59 -8.81 7.55
CA GLY A 272 -7.83 -10.23 7.73
C GLY A 272 -9.33 -10.44 7.90
N SER A 273 -10.02 -10.73 6.80
CA SER A 273 -11.42 -11.15 6.85
C SER A 273 -11.49 -12.66 7.01
N VAL A 274 -12.18 -13.13 8.02
CA VAL A 274 -12.49 -14.54 8.23
C VAL A 274 -14.00 -14.66 8.37
N ASP A 275 -14.63 -15.34 7.42
CA ASP A 275 -16.10 -15.47 7.33
C ASP A 275 -16.82 -14.11 7.40
N LEU A 276 -16.27 -13.10 6.68
CA LEU A 276 -16.71 -11.69 6.67
C LEU A 276 -16.52 -10.95 7.99
N VAL A 277 -15.91 -11.56 8.99
CA VAL A 277 -15.63 -10.89 10.27
C VAL A 277 -14.26 -10.20 10.20
N MET A 278 -14.28 -8.88 10.27
CA MET A 278 -13.08 -8.01 10.27
C MET A 278 -12.92 -7.25 11.59
N ASP A 279 -13.98 -7.16 12.40
CA ASP A 279 -13.98 -6.43 13.68
C ASP A 279 -13.13 -7.18 14.71
N GLU A 280 -12.18 -6.50 15.31
CA GLU A 280 -11.27 -7.05 16.32
C GLU A 280 -11.99 -7.41 17.63
N ARG A 281 -13.23 -6.97 17.83
CA ARG A 281 -14.07 -7.27 18.97
C ARG A 281 -15.02 -8.44 18.72
N ALA A 282 -15.16 -8.87 17.46
CA ALA A 282 -16.03 -9.96 17.07
C ALA A 282 -15.24 -11.26 17.00
N ASP A 283 -15.79 -12.30 17.57
CA ASP A 283 -15.26 -13.67 17.51
C ASP A 283 -16.38 -14.67 17.26
N GLY A 284 -16.01 -15.85 16.80
CA GLY A 284 -16.91 -16.97 16.55
C GLY A 284 -16.16 -18.29 16.61
N GLN A 285 -16.83 -19.32 17.14
CA GLN A 285 -16.28 -20.66 17.19
C GLN A 285 -16.53 -21.39 15.87
N LEU A 286 -15.51 -22.08 15.37
CA LEU A 286 -15.64 -22.97 14.22
C LEU A 286 -16.41 -24.25 14.60
N ARG A 287 -17.19 -24.77 13.67
CA ARG A 287 -18.02 -25.94 13.85
C ARG A 287 -17.73 -26.97 12.77
N GLU A 288 -17.68 -28.22 13.15
CA GLU A 288 -17.53 -29.34 12.21
C GLU A 288 -18.58 -29.28 11.09
N GLY A 289 -18.17 -29.50 9.85
CA GLY A 289 -19.01 -29.43 8.66
C GLY A 289 -19.29 -28.00 8.15
N GLN A 290 -18.72 -26.99 8.78
CA GLN A 290 -18.83 -25.58 8.33
C GLN A 290 -17.83 -25.29 7.21
N ALA A 291 -18.26 -24.49 6.21
CA ALA A 291 -17.33 -23.79 5.36
C ALA A 291 -17.24 -22.34 5.82
N PHE A 292 -16.06 -21.76 5.68
CA PHE A 292 -15.84 -20.33 5.86
C PHE A 292 -14.81 -19.82 4.86
N MET A 293 -14.90 -18.56 4.54
CA MET A 293 -13.95 -17.91 3.67
C MET A 293 -12.85 -17.21 4.47
N ILE A 294 -11.66 -17.15 3.90
CA ILE A 294 -10.62 -16.17 4.24
C ILE A 294 -10.44 -15.24 3.06
N ASP A 295 -10.18 -13.98 3.38
CA ASP A 295 -9.84 -12.92 2.47
C ASP A 295 -8.78 -12.05 3.16
N PHE A 296 -7.54 -12.23 2.74
CA PHE A 296 -6.36 -11.78 3.46
C PHE A 296 -5.50 -10.86 2.61
N VAL A 297 -5.25 -9.67 3.17
CA VAL A 297 -4.47 -8.63 2.54
C VAL A 297 -3.28 -8.24 3.42
N SER A 298 -2.09 -8.24 2.83
CA SER A 298 -0.88 -7.69 3.42
C SER A 298 -0.04 -6.99 2.36
N HIS A 299 0.88 -6.12 2.73
CA HIS A 299 1.69 -5.40 1.76
C HIS A 299 3.19 -5.51 2.01
N HIS A 300 3.96 -5.44 0.93
CA HIS A 300 5.40 -5.22 0.93
C HIS A 300 5.71 -3.88 0.28
N ALA A 301 6.44 -3.00 0.96
CA ALA A 301 6.72 -1.64 0.47
C ALA A 301 5.47 -0.92 -0.08
N PHE A 302 4.34 -1.03 0.62
CA PHE A 302 3.01 -0.51 0.29
C PHE A 302 2.28 -1.18 -0.87
N TYR A 303 2.92 -2.07 -1.64
CA TYR A 303 2.24 -2.85 -2.68
C TYR A 303 1.50 -4.03 -2.07
N GLN A 304 0.23 -4.16 -2.41
CA GLN A 304 -0.68 -5.13 -1.79
C GLN A 304 -0.53 -6.53 -2.40
N GLY A 305 -0.54 -7.53 -1.52
CA GLY A 305 -0.88 -8.89 -1.87
C GLY A 305 -2.32 -9.14 -1.43
N ASP A 306 -3.03 -9.93 -2.20
CA ASP A 306 -4.45 -10.19 -2.04
C ASP A 306 -4.74 -11.65 -2.34
N TYR A 307 -5.50 -12.33 -1.46
CA TYR A 307 -5.71 -13.77 -1.59
C TYR A 307 -6.92 -14.27 -0.81
N GLY A 308 -7.87 -14.85 -1.52
CA GLY A 308 -9.08 -15.40 -0.95
C GLY A 308 -9.25 -16.91 -1.16
N ARG A 309 -9.68 -17.64 -0.14
CA ARG A 309 -9.90 -19.09 -0.20
C ARG A 309 -11.09 -19.54 0.63
N THR A 310 -11.68 -20.64 0.20
CA THR A 310 -12.66 -21.41 1.00
C THR A 310 -11.97 -22.44 1.87
N ILE A 311 -12.28 -22.43 3.14
CA ILE A 311 -11.82 -23.40 4.13
C ILE A 311 -12.99 -24.27 4.55
N PHE A 312 -12.83 -25.59 4.50
CA PHE A 312 -13.77 -26.54 5.09
C PHE A 312 -13.25 -27.03 6.43
N PHE A 313 -14.07 -26.88 7.45
CA PHE A 313 -13.77 -27.41 8.77
C PHE A 313 -14.35 -28.85 8.87
N GLY A 314 -13.52 -29.83 8.53
CA GLY A 314 -13.95 -31.22 8.28
C GLY A 314 -14.41 -31.45 6.85
N GLU A 315 -14.95 -32.66 6.60
CA GLU A 315 -15.43 -33.02 5.26
C GLU A 315 -16.68 -32.24 4.88
N PRO A 316 -16.67 -31.54 3.73
CA PRO A 316 -17.82 -30.78 3.28
C PRO A 316 -18.98 -31.69 2.85
N ASP A 317 -20.22 -31.27 3.09
CA ASP A 317 -21.35 -31.87 2.45
C ASP A 317 -21.34 -31.67 0.92
N LYS A 318 -22.18 -32.46 0.21
CA LYS A 318 -22.20 -32.41 -1.25
C LYS A 318 -22.65 -31.06 -1.82
N GLN A 319 -23.53 -30.34 -1.13
CA GLN A 319 -24.06 -29.07 -1.61
C GLN A 319 -23.02 -27.97 -1.43
N MET A 320 -22.33 -27.94 -0.28
CA MET A 320 -21.28 -27.00 -0.02
C MET A 320 -20.08 -27.22 -0.96
N ARG A 321 -19.72 -28.50 -1.19
CA ARG A 321 -18.67 -28.81 -2.16
C ARG A 321 -19.06 -28.36 -3.57
N TYR A 322 -20.32 -28.59 -3.98
CA TYR A 322 -20.83 -28.11 -5.26
C TYR A 322 -20.79 -26.57 -5.38
N ALA A 323 -21.14 -25.89 -4.29
CA ALA A 323 -21.05 -24.43 -4.23
C ALA A 323 -19.61 -23.96 -4.48
N ALA A 324 -18.62 -24.45 -3.73
CA ALA A 324 -17.22 -24.09 -3.90
C ALA A 324 -16.68 -24.42 -5.30
N ASP A 325 -16.97 -25.63 -5.81
CA ASP A 325 -16.56 -26.07 -7.14
C ASP A 325 -17.16 -25.20 -8.26
N THR A 326 -18.36 -24.64 -8.04
CA THR A 326 -19.00 -23.71 -8.98
C THR A 326 -18.20 -22.39 -9.08
N GLY A 327 -17.79 -21.83 -7.95
CA GLY A 327 -16.93 -20.65 -7.92
C GLY A 327 -15.58 -20.87 -8.61
N ILE A 328 -14.95 -22.03 -8.35
CA ILE A 328 -13.68 -22.40 -8.99
C ILE A 328 -13.83 -22.46 -10.52
N LYS A 329 -14.91 -23.07 -11.02
CA LYS A 329 -15.17 -23.14 -12.47
C LYS A 329 -15.46 -21.77 -13.07
N ALA A 330 -16.22 -20.92 -12.36
CA ALA A 330 -16.49 -19.56 -12.80
C ALA A 330 -15.20 -18.72 -12.87
N TRP A 331 -14.35 -18.81 -11.86
CA TRP A 331 -13.03 -18.15 -11.88
C TRP A 331 -12.14 -18.65 -13.03
N ALA A 332 -12.10 -19.95 -13.25
CA ALA A 332 -11.32 -20.51 -14.35
C ALA A 332 -11.79 -19.97 -15.74
N GLU A 333 -13.11 -19.84 -15.94
CA GLU A 333 -13.68 -19.28 -17.16
C GLU A 333 -13.39 -17.79 -17.29
N ILE A 334 -13.53 -17.01 -16.21
CA ILE A 334 -13.16 -15.59 -16.16
C ILE A 334 -11.70 -15.45 -16.53
N ARG A 335 -10.78 -16.11 -15.81
CA ARG A 335 -9.35 -16.01 -16.00
C ARG A 335 -8.92 -16.34 -17.44
N GLY A 336 -9.55 -17.36 -18.04
CA GLY A 336 -9.28 -17.76 -19.43
C GLY A 336 -9.67 -16.72 -20.48
N ARG A 337 -10.46 -15.70 -20.10
CA ARG A 337 -10.92 -14.65 -21.02
C ARG A 337 -10.33 -13.27 -20.72
N LEU A 338 -9.60 -13.12 -19.63
CA LEU A 338 -9.00 -11.83 -19.25
C LEU A 338 -7.95 -11.43 -20.30
N ARG A 339 -8.10 -10.23 -20.84
CA ARG A 339 -7.20 -9.61 -21.82
C ARG A 339 -7.44 -8.11 -21.91
N PRO A 340 -6.53 -7.32 -22.46
CA PRO A 340 -6.77 -5.90 -22.71
C PRO A 340 -8.06 -5.68 -23.53
N GLY A 341 -8.78 -4.62 -23.16
CA GLY A 341 -10.05 -4.22 -23.78
C GLY A 341 -11.30 -4.86 -23.15
N LEU A 342 -11.18 -5.97 -22.41
CA LEU A 342 -12.32 -6.52 -21.66
C LEU A 342 -12.73 -5.57 -20.54
N ARG A 343 -14.01 -5.29 -20.39
CA ARG A 343 -14.51 -4.34 -19.38
C ARG A 343 -14.83 -5.02 -18.05
N PHE A 344 -14.80 -4.29 -16.96
CA PHE A 344 -15.14 -4.81 -15.64
C PHE A 344 -16.56 -5.40 -15.59
N SER A 345 -17.51 -4.78 -16.29
CA SER A 345 -18.89 -5.31 -16.41
C SER A 345 -18.95 -6.64 -17.16
N GLU A 346 -18.12 -6.81 -18.20
CA GLU A 346 -18.05 -8.07 -18.97
C GLU A 346 -17.43 -9.20 -18.16
N ILE A 347 -16.47 -8.91 -17.27
CA ILE A 347 -15.89 -9.89 -16.35
C ILE A 347 -16.98 -10.45 -15.43
N ARG A 348 -17.83 -9.59 -14.85
CA ARG A 348 -18.98 -10.02 -14.04
C ARG A 348 -19.93 -10.88 -14.84
N GLN A 349 -20.27 -10.46 -16.05
CA GLN A 349 -21.18 -11.20 -16.93
C GLN A 349 -20.66 -12.60 -17.28
N ILE A 350 -19.34 -12.77 -17.51
CA ILE A 350 -18.71 -14.08 -17.75
C ILE A 350 -18.94 -14.99 -16.55
N GLY A 351 -18.73 -14.48 -15.33
CA GLY A 351 -18.97 -15.23 -14.09
C GLY A 351 -20.43 -15.66 -13.94
N ASP A 352 -21.35 -14.71 -14.07
CA ASP A 352 -22.80 -14.94 -13.97
C ASP A 352 -23.31 -15.97 -15.00
N ASP A 353 -22.88 -15.83 -16.25
CA ASP A 353 -23.27 -16.76 -17.32
C ASP A 353 -22.71 -18.17 -17.06
N THR A 354 -21.51 -18.28 -16.48
CA THR A 354 -20.92 -19.56 -16.12
C THR A 354 -21.71 -20.23 -15.01
N VAL A 355 -22.06 -19.52 -13.95
CA VAL A 355 -22.88 -20.02 -12.84
C VAL A 355 -24.25 -20.51 -13.34
N LYS A 356 -24.91 -19.71 -14.21
CA LYS A 356 -26.18 -20.09 -14.85
C LYS A 356 -26.04 -21.35 -15.71
N LYS A 357 -25.00 -21.44 -16.54
CA LYS A 357 -24.73 -22.61 -17.41
C LYS A 357 -24.48 -23.89 -16.60
N LEU A 358 -23.91 -23.78 -15.40
CA LEU A 358 -23.73 -24.89 -14.47
C LEU A 358 -25.02 -25.30 -13.77
N GLY A 359 -26.13 -24.55 -13.96
CA GLY A 359 -27.42 -24.83 -13.34
C GLY A 359 -27.45 -24.59 -11.84
N ALA A 360 -26.57 -23.73 -11.31
CA ALA A 360 -26.54 -23.46 -9.89
C ALA A 360 -27.80 -22.72 -9.43
N PRO A 361 -28.41 -23.09 -8.33
CA PRO A 361 -29.61 -22.45 -7.78
C PRO A 361 -29.29 -21.18 -6.97
N PHE A 362 -28.04 -20.71 -7.01
CA PHE A 362 -27.51 -19.56 -6.28
C PHE A 362 -26.69 -18.67 -7.21
N SER A 363 -26.42 -17.44 -6.78
CA SER A 363 -25.61 -16.48 -7.49
C SER A 363 -24.32 -16.19 -6.74
N TYR A 364 -23.24 -15.98 -7.48
CA TYR A 364 -21.97 -15.46 -6.97
C TYR A 364 -21.91 -13.94 -7.12
N ALA A 365 -21.23 -13.27 -6.22
CA ALA A 365 -20.80 -11.91 -6.44
C ALA A 365 -19.38 -11.94 -7.07
N PHE A 366 -19.26 -11.38 -8.26
CA PHE A 366 -17.97 -11.21 -8.95
C PHE A 366 -17.58 -9.74 -8.93
N ASN A 367 -16.52 -9.40 -8.17
CA ASN A 367 -16.05 -8.04 -7.98
C ASN A 367 -14.64 -7.86 -8.55
N PRO A 368 -14.50 -7.60 -9.86
CA PRO A 368 -13.19 -7.31 -10.42
C PRO A 368 -12.69 -5.95 -9.96
N HIS A 369 -11.44 -5.88 -9.50
CA HIS A 369 -10.76 -4.65 -9.15
C HIS A 369 -9.26 -4.73 -9.42
N THR A 370 -8.62 -3.57 -9.66
CA THR A 370 -7.16 -3.53 -9.77
C THR A 370 -6.53 -3.34 -8.40
N VAL A 371 -5.39 -3.99 -8.21
CA VAL A 371 -4.60 -3.94 -7.00
C VAL A 371 -3.26 -3.25 -7.27
N GLY A 372 -2.75 -2.54 -6.29
CA GLY A 372 -1.46 -1.85 -6.41
C GLY A 372 -1.00 -1.29 -5.07
N LEU A 373 -0.79 0.01 -5.01
CA LEU A 373 -0.52 0.73 -3.75
C LEU A 373 -1.73 0.75 -2.82
N GLN A 374 -2.92 0.60 -3.38
CA GLN A 374 -4.15 0.38 -2.63
C GLN A 374 -4.69 -1.01 -2.98
N HIS A 375 -5.41 -1.61 -2.05
CA HIS A 375 -6.09 -2.88 -2.27
C HIS A 375 -7.13 -2.76 -3.40
N TRP A 376 -7.83 -1.63 -3.46
CA TRP A 376 -8.79 -1.32 -4.51
C TRP A 376 -8.43 0.03 -5.17
N ASP A 377 -7.71 -0.02 -6.29
CA ASP A 377 -7.38 1.18 -7.07
C ASP A 377 -8.49 1.53 -8.08
N GLN A 378 -9.01 0.55 -8.82
CA GLN A 378 -10.05 0.70 -9.84
C GLN A 378 -10.98 -0.53 -9.84
N PRO A 379 -12.23 -0.42 -10.22
CA PRO A 379 -12.92 0.80 -10.68
C PRO A 379 -13.28 1.73 -9.51
N ARG A 380 -13.27 3.03 -9.75
CA ARG A 380 -13.87 3.97 -8.79
C ARG A 380 -15.37 3.77 -8.70
N MET A 381 -15.90 3.99 -7.51
CA MET A 381 -17.34 4.06 -7.30
C MET A 381 -17.80 5.50 -7.53
N SER A 382 -18.83 5.68 -8.33
CA SER A 382 -19.51 6.96 -8.44
C SER A 382 -20.29 7.30 -7.16
N VAL A 383 -20.73 8.55 -7.03
CA VAL A 383 -21.43 9.02 -5.82
C VAL A 383 -22.73 8.24 -5.56
N ASP A 384 -23.37 7.70 -6.59
CA ASP A 384 -24.55 6.85 -6.49
C ASP A 384 -24.24 5.36 -6.28
N GLY A 385 -22.97 5.02 -5.97
CA GLY A 385 -22.52 3.67 -5.64
C GLY A 385 -22.33 2.74 -6.85
N LYS A 386 -22.33 3.26 -8.08
CA LYS A 386 -22.05 2.46 -9.27
C LYS A 386 -20.57 2.46 -9.58
N ALA A 387 -20.03 1.29 -9.91
CA ALA A 387 -18.67 1.17 -10.39
C ALA A 387 -18.52 1.83 -11.78
N ILE A 388 -17.47 2.62 -11.96
CA ILE A 388 -17.13 3.19 -13.26
C ILE A 388 -16.57 2.06 -14.12
N ASP A 389 -17.27 1.73 -15.20
CA ASP A 389 -16.90 0.62 -16.07
C ASP A 389 -15.72 0.98 -16.98
N LEU A 390 -14.57 0.39 -16.72
CA LEU A 390 -13.32 0.63 -17.44
C LEU A 390 -12.88 -0.63 -18.22
N PRO A 391 -12.21 -0.46 -19.36
CA PRO A 391 -11.53 -1.58 -20.02
C PRO A 391 -10.22 -1.92 -19.31
N LEU A 392 -9.84 -3.21 -19.31
CA LEU A 392 -8.52 -3.64 -18.88
C LEU A 392 -7.44 -3.11 -19.83
N GLU A 393 -6.29 -2.80 -19.28
CA GLU A 393 -5.07 -2.46 -20.02
C GLU A 393 -3.95 -3.45 -19.68
N ALA A 394 -3.04 -3.65 -20.62
CA ALA A 394 -1.82 -4.40 -20.34
C ALA A 394 -1.01 -3.71 -19.22
N GLY A 395 -0.44 -4.48 -18.32
CA GLY A 395 0.26 -3.99 -17.12
C GLY A 395 -0.62 -3.82 -15.89
N MET A 396 -1.95 -3.93 -16.00
CA MET A 396 -2.82 -3.96 -14.82
C MET A 396 -2.61 -5.25 -14.04
N VAL A 397 -2.60 -5.14 -12.71
CA VAL A 397 -2.76 -6.28 -11.81
C VAL A 397 -4.20 -6.26 -11.32
N LEU A 398 -4.89 -7.37 -11.55
CA LEU A 398 -6.31 -7.53 -11.29
C LEU A 398 -6.54 -8.62 -10.25
N SER A 399 -7.48 -8.38 -9.35
CA SER A 399 -8.18 -9.39 -8.58
C SER A 399 -9.64 -9.49 -9.02
N VAL A 400 -10.25 -10.64 -8.79
CA VAL A 400 -11.69 -10.82 -8.96
C VAL A 400 -12.19 -11.62 -7.78
N ASP A 401 -12.81 -10.96 -6.84
CA ASP A 401 -13.48 -11.64 -5.74
C ASP A 401 -14.61 -12.51 -6.27
N CYS A 402 -14.57 -13.78 -5.95
CA CYS A 402 -15.65 -14.71 -6.26
C CYS A 402 -16.32 -15.17 -4.96
N HIS A 403 -17.32 -14.41 -4.50
CA HIS A 403 -18.01 -14.65 -3.23
C HIS A 403 -19.35 -15.35 -3.40
N LEU A 404 -19.60 -16.32 -2.53
CA LEU A 404 -20.93 -16.84 -2.26
C LEU A 404 -21.23 -16.69 -0.77
N LEU A 405 -22.18 -15.82 -0.42
CA LEU A 405 -22.40 -15.40 0.95
C LEU A 405 -23.67 -16.03 1.57
N ASP A 406 -24.75 -16.14 0.82
CA ASP A 406 -26.07 -16.51 1.32
C ASP A 406 -26.75 -17.59 0.45
N ALA A 407 -26.18 -18.77 0.38
CA ALA A 407 -26.77 -19.86 -0.42
C ALA A 407 -27.56 -20.88 0.40
N GLY A 408 -27.60 -20.76 1.71
CA GLY A 408 -28.24 -21.76 2.59
C GLY A 408 -27.50 -23.09 2.62
N VAL A 409 -26.20 -23.10 2.37
CA VAL A 409 -25.36 -24.28 2.28
C VAL A 409 -24.39 -24.43 3.45
N ASN A 410 -24.72 -23.87 4.60
CA ASN A 410 -23.93 -23.90 5.83
C ASN A 410 -22.53 -23.26 5.73
N GLY A 411 -22.46 -22.06 5.20
CA GLY A 411 -21.25 -21.27 5.20
C GLY A 411 -21.08 -20.36 4.00
N THR A 412 -19.87 -19.82 3.86
CA THR A 412 -19.46 -18.92 2.79
C THR A 412 -18.40 -19.58 1.92
N THR A 413 -18.30 -19.19 0.66
CA THR A 413 -17.18 -19.58 -0.20
C THR A 413 -16.54 -18.34 -0.84
N HIS A 414 -15.25 -18.43 -1.07
CA HIS A 414 -14.47 -17.40 -1.75
C HIS A 414 -13.32 -18.02 -2.52
N LEU A 415 -13.01 -17.44 -3.66
CA LEU A 415 -11.80 -17.71 -4.42
C LEU A 415 -11.32 -16.44 -5.07
N GLU A 416 -10.07 -16.12 -4.84
CA GLU A 416 -9.42 -14.91 -5.32
C GLU A 416 -7.93 -15.13 -5.53
N ASP A 417 -7.42 -14.69 -6.68
CA ASP A 417 -6.01 -14.69 -7.05
C ASP A 417 -5.66 -13.41 -7.77
N LEU A 418 -4.45 -12.89 -7.55
CA LEU A 418 -3.91 -11.80 -8.34
C LEU A 418 -3.38 -12.29 -9.69
N VAL A 419 -3.77 -11.60 -10.75
CA VAL A 419 -3.30 -11.85 -12.11
C VAL A 419 -2.76 -10.58 -12.77
N LEU A 420 -1.69 -10.72 -13.52
CA LEU A 420 -1.15 -9.66 -14.39
C LEU A 420 -1.82 -9.74 -15.76
N ILE A 421 -2.40 -8.65 -16.21
CA ILE A 421 -2.91 -8.52 -17.58
C ILE A 421 -1.72 -8.24 -18.51
N THR A 422 -1.39 -9.20 -19.35
CA THR A 422 -0.35 -9.06 -20.37
C THR A 422 -0.92 -8.48 -21.67
N ALA A 423 -0.13 -8.39 -22.72
CA ALA A 423 -0.59 -7.87 -24.02
C ALA A 423 -1.73 -8.70 -24.65
N SER A 424 -1.89 -9.97 -24.27
CA SER A 424 -2.86 -10.88 -24.92
C SER A 424 -3.66 -11.78 -23.98
N ALA A 425 -3.24 -11.89 -22.70
CA ALA A 425 -3.80 -12.85 -21.75
C ALA A 425 -3.68 -12.33 -20.30
N ALA A 426 -4.06 -13.17 -19.33
CA ALA A 426 -3.75 -12.98 -17.91
C ALA A 426 -2.78 -14.06 -17.45
N GLU A 427 -1.79 -13.66 -16.66
CA GLU A 427 -0.80 -14.54 -16.05
C GLU A 427 -0.92 -14.46 -14.51
N PRO A 428 -0.78 -15.57 -13.78
CA PRO A 428 -0.74 -15.52 -12.32
C PRO A 428 0.40 -14.62 -11.82
N LEU A 429 0.11 -13.75 -10.88
CA LEU A 429 1.13 -12.90 -10.25
C LEU A 429 1.94 -13.67 -9.20
N HIS A 430 1.31 -14.66 -8.59
CA HIS A 430 1.86 -15.56 -7.56
C HIS A 430 1.48 -17.01 -7.86
N ARG A 431 2.07 -17.96 -7.13
CA ARG A 431 1.59 -19.35 -7.15
C ARG A 431 0.17 -19.41 -6.55
N THR A 432 -0.73 -20.14 -7.21
CA THR A 432 -2.16 -20.15 -6.83
C THR A 432 -2.46 -21.03 -5.61
N GLY A 433 -1.62 -22.03 -5.31
CA GLY A 433 -1.86 -22.95 -4.19
C GLY A 433 -3.13 -23.79 -4.37
N ASP A 434 -3.66 -24.30 -3.25
CA ASP A 434 -4.90 -25.06 -3.23
C ASP A 434 -6.11 -24.13 -3.34
N ASN A 435 -7.07 -24.45 -4.20
CA ASN A 435 -8.30 -23.67 -4.34
C ASN A 435 -9.24 -23.83 -3.12
N ILE A 436 -9.13 -24.92 -2.42
CA ILE A 436 -9.90 -25.26 -1.23
C ILE A 436 -8.94 -25.88 -0.22
N VAL A 437 -9.10 -25.52 1.05
CA VAL A 437 -8.36 -26.11 2.17
C VAL A 437 -9.35 -26.88 3.06
N ILE A 438 -9.03 -28.12 3.40
CA ILE A 438 -9.81 -28.95 4.34
C ILE A 438 -8.96 -29.12 5.61
N VAL A 439 -9.51 -28.81 6.78
CA VAL A 439 -8.82 -28.87 8.07
C VAL A 439 -9.57 -29.65 9.12
#